data_f06dbd030d12ed3b8af4c4410ce92c39
#
_entry.id   f06dbd030d12ed3b8af4c4410ce92c39
#
_cell.length_a   1.000
_cell.length_b   1.000
_cell.length_c   1.000
_cell.angle_alpha   90.00
_cell.angle_beta   90.00
_cell.angle_gamma   90.00
#
_symmetry.space_group_name_H-M   'P 1'
#
loop_
_entity.id
_entity.type
_entity.pdbx_description
1 polymer ?
#
loop_
_entity_poly.entity_id
_entity_poly.type
_entity_poly.pdbx_seq_one_letter_code
_entity_poly.pdbx_strand_id
1 'polypeptide(L)'
;MPQAETKPSETTIRNEITFPLDEFYRLAKRPLPVIRLVDRQNVPQPFHSLLVHERDMTSTLSQFHDDEIDLKVLSLQNSDGGYYREVLLLAKQDQRPVEYGAIRICLEHFSEPAREAIVSASNPLGQLLHDYQIKYLSRPSRFLAIECDNYIAGLFGCPNRPTLYGRHNTLYNAKSGAHLAEIVEILPLN
;
A
#
# COMPACT_ATOMS: atom_id res chain seq x y z
N MET A 1 -41.72 8.53 4.90
CA MET A 1 -40.76 9.55 4.44
C MET A 1 -39.44 8.85 4.21
N PRO A 2 -38.88 8.75 3.00
CA PRO A 2 -37.55 8.14 2.79
C PRO A 2 -36.48 9.10 3.29
N GLN A 3 -35.56 8.57 4.11
CA GLN A 3 -34.39 9.30 4.55
C GLN A 3 -33.48 9.53 3.34
N ALA A 4 -33.11 10.78 3.10
CA ALA A 4 -32.15 11.15 2.08
C ALA A 4 -30.77 10.61 2.47
N GLU A 5 -30.24 9.68 1.69
CA GLU A 5 -28.84 9.28 1.76
C GLU A 5 -27.98 10.50 1.38
N THR A 6 -27.34 11.09 2.38
CA THR A 6 -26.39 12.19 2.16
C THR A 6 -25.16 11.60 1.45
N LYS A 7 -24.93 11.97 0.19
CA LYS A 7 -23.68 11.66 -0.51
C LYS A 7 -22.51 12.20 0.32
N PRO A 8 -21.49 11.38 0.59
CA PRO A 8 -20.29 11.84 1.31
C PRO A 8 -19.63 13.00 0.56
N SER A 9 -19.07 13.96 1.29
CA SER A 9 -18.34 15.09 0.70
C SER A 9 -17.09 14.61 -0.06
N GLU A 10 -16.66 15.33 -1.10
CA GLU A 10 -15.45 14.98 -1.86
C GLU A 10 -14.21 14.83 -0.96
N THR A 11 -14.13 15.58 0.14
CA THR A 11 -13.06 15.48 1.13
C THR A 11 -13.11 14.16 1.89
N THR A 12 -14.31 13.68 2.28
CA THR A 12 -14.50 12.38 2.95
C THR A 12 -14.13 11.22 2.03
N ILE A 13 -14.53 11.30 0.76
CA ILE A 13 -14.18 10.28 -0.24
C ILE A 13 -12.67 10.22 -0.49
N ARG A 14 -11.98 11.38 -0.50
CA ARG A 14 -10.52 11.41 -0.67
C ARG A 14 -9.80 10.68 0.46
N ASN A 15 -10.17 10.93 1.72
CA ASN A 15 -9.54 10.27 2.86
C ASN A 15 -9.73 8.75 2.85
N GLU A 16 -10.91 8.25 2.48
CA GLU A 16 -11.18 6.80 2.39
C GLU A 16 -10.42 6.10 1.26
N ILE A 17 -9.99 6.82 0.22
CA ILE A 17 -9.31 6.26 -0.95
C ILE A 17 -7.79 6.31 -0.79
N THR A 18 -7.28 7.33 -0.13
CA THR A 18 -5.85 7.64 -0.05
C THR A 18 -5.23 7.30 1.29
N PHE A 19 -6.05 6.96 2.29
CA PHE A 19 -5.54 6.51 3.58
C PHE A 19 -4.83 5.14 3.45
N PRO A 20 -3.63 4.97 4.05
CA PRO A 20 -2.91 5.89 4.92
C PRO A 20 -1.86 6.78 4.23
N LEU A 21 -1.82 6.84 2.90
CA LEU A 21 -0.88 7.67 2.14
C LEU A 21 -1.00 9.15 2.47
N ASP A 22 -2.23 9.65 2.59
CA ASP A 22 -2.52 11.05 2.91
C ASP A 22 -1.95 11.48 4.27
N GLU A 23 -1.87 10.58 5.25
CA GLU A 23 -1.26 10.87 6.55
C GLU A 23 0.24 11.19 6.41
N PHE A 24 0.98 10.44 5.61
CA PHE A 24 2.40 10.71 5.38
C PHE A 24 2.63 12.03 4.65
N TYR A 25 1.80 12.33 3.66
CA TYR A 25 1.85 13.59 2.95
C TYR A 25 1.52 14.77 3.85
N ARG A 26 0.48 14.65 4.67
CA ARG A 26 0.07 15.68 5.66
C ARG A 26 1.19 15.98 6.66
N LEU A 27 1.81 14.95 7.23
CA LEU A 27 2.88 15.10 8.22
C LEU A 27 4.15 15.69 7.63
N ALA A 28 4.48 15.32 6.39
CA ALA A 28 5.59 15.89 5.65
C ALA A 28 5.28 17.29 5.10
N LYS A 29 4.05 17.83 5.34
CA LYS A 29 3.56 19.10 4.79
C LYS A 29 3.71 19.17 3.26
N ARG A 30 3.50 18.05 2.60
CA ARG A 30 3.50 17.92 1.13
C ARG A 30 2.06 17.92 0.60
N PRO A 31 1.77 18.58 -0.51
CA PRO A 31 0.48 18.45 -1.18
C PRO A 31 0.33 17.01 -1.70
N LEU A 32 -0.83 16.38 -1.45
CA LEU A 32 -1.13 15.07 -2.00
C LEU A 32 -1.16 15.14 -3.54
N PRO A 33 -0.58 14.17 -4.26
CA PRO A 33 -0.68 14.14 -5.73
C PRO A 33 -2.13 14.01 -6.18
N VAL A 34 -2.39 14.34 -7.43
CA VAL A 34 -3.72 14.12 -8.02
C VAL A 34 -3.93 12.62 -8.18
N ILE A 35 -4.94 12.09 -7.49
CA ILE A 35 -5.31 10.67 -7.50
C ILE A 35 -6.72 10.54 -8.02
N ARG A 36 -6.91 9.67 -9.01
CA ARG A 36 -8.21 9.35 -9.61
C ARG A 36 -8.52 7.86 -9.43
N LEU A 37 -9.79 7.55 -9.24
CA LEU A 37 -10.26 6.17 -9.29
C LEU A 37 -10.23 5.66 -10.73
N VAL A 38 -9.86 4.41 -10.88
CA VAL A 38 -9.88 3.69 -12.16
C VAL A 38 -10.68 2.41 -11.96
N ASP A 39 -11.58 2.12 -12.90
CA ASP A 39 -12.26 0.85 -12.89
C ASP A 39 -11.27 -0.31 -13.08
N ARG A 40 -11.50 -1.41 -12.39
CA ARG A 40 -10.67 -2.62 -12.44
C ARG A 40 -10.27 -3.03 -13.87
N GLN A 41 -11.22 -3.00 -14.79
CA GLN A 41 -11.03 -3.39 -16.20
C GLN A 41 -10.23 -2.37 -17.03
N ASN A 42 -10.09 -1.14 -16.53
CA ASN A 42 -9.40 -0.04 -17.21
C ASN A 42 -7.97 0.17 -16.68
N VAL A 43 -7.52 -0.64 -15.72
CA VAL A 43 -6.10 -0.66 -15.31
C VAL A 43 -5.27 -1.22 -16.46
N PRO A 44 -4.29 -0.48 -17.00
CA PRO A 44 -3.52 -0.95 -18.16
C PRO A 44 -2.52 -2.05 -17.78
N GLN A 45 -2.07 -2.84 -18.77
CA GLN A 45 -0.95 -3.75 -18.58
C GLN A 45 0.38 -2.98 -18.50
N PRO A 46 1.37 -3.45 -17.72
CA PRO A 46 1.35 -4.67 -16.89
C PRO A 46 0.66 -4.51 -15.52
N PHE A 47 0.26 -3.30 -15.16
CA PHE A 47 -0.33 -2.97 -13.84
C PHE A 47 -1.58 -3.79 -13.54
N HIS A 48 -2.41 -4.11 -14.54
CA HIS A 48 -3.57 -4.96 -14.35
C HIS A 48 -3.16 -6.32 -13.74
N SER A 49 -2.16 -6.97 -14.28
CA SER A 49 -1.68 -8.26 -13.77
C SER A 49 -1.06 -8.18 -12.38
N LEU A 50 -0.47 -7.01 -12.04
CA LEU A 50 0.23 -6.78 -10.78
C LEU A 50 -0.67 -6.26 -9.65
N LEU A 51 -1.78 -5.57 -9.97
CA LEU A 51 -2.64 -4.93 -8.98
C LEU A 51 -3.99 -5.64 -8.80
N VAL A 52 -4.51 -6.27 -9.88
CA VAL A 52 -5.87 -6.80 -9.93
C VAL A 52 -5.90 -8.27 -9.51
N HIS A 53 -5.61 -8.52 -8.24
CA HIS A 53 -5.63 -9.85 -7.62
C HIS A 53 -5.79 -9.75 -6.09
N GLU A 54 -6.03 -10.87 -5.41
CA GLU A 54 -6.21 -10.96 -3.95
C GLU A 54 -4.98 -11.56 -3.23
N ARG A 55 -3.81 -11.57 -3.89
CA ARG A 55 -2.54 -11.99 -3.28
C ARG A 55 -1.85 -10.79 -2.62
N ASP A 56 -0.84 -11.06 -1.77
CA ASP A 56 0.06 -10.02 -1.29
C ASP A 56 0.96 -9.48 -2.41
N MET A 57 1.41 -8.24 -2.23
CA MET A 57 2.21 -7.57 -3.26
C MET A 57 3.65 -8.06 -3.26
N THR A 58 4.22 -8.35 -2.10
CA THR A 58 5.61 -8.81 -1.98
C THR A 58 5.85 -10.07 -2.81
N SER A 59 5.01 -11.11 -2.64
CA SER A 59 5.09 -12.35 -3.42
C SER A 59 4.80 -12.11 -4.90
N THR A 60 3.87 -11.21 -5.22
CA THR A 60 3.52 -10.88 -6.61
C THR A 60 4.69 -10.22 -7.33
N LEU A 61 5.34 -9.24 -6.69
CA LEU A 61 6.50 -8.54 -7.25
C LEU A 61 7.73 -9.45 -7.34
N SER A 62 7.96 -10.28 -6.31
CA SER A 62 9.04 -11.28 -6.34
C SER A 62 8.90 -12.22 -7.54
N GLN A 63 7.70 -12.73 -7.78
CA GLN A 63 7.42 -13.58 -8.95
C GLN A 63 7.57 -12.84 -10.29
N PHE A 64 7.10 -11.59 -10.35
CA PHE A 64 7.14 -10.80 -11.60
C PHE A 64 8.55 -10.40 -11.99
N HIS A 65 9.40 -10.07 -11.01
CA HIS A 65 10.78 -9.63 -11.23
C HIS A 65 11.79 -10.79 -11.20
N ASP A 66 11.35 -12.02 -10.86
CA ASP A 66 12.20 -13.19 -10.62
C ASP A 66 13.35 -12.86 -9.64
N ASP A 67 13.00 -12.14 -8.55
CA ASP A 67 13.95 -11.62 -7.57
C ASP A 67 13.34 -11.62 -6.15
N GLU A 68 14.19 -11.64 -5.14
CA GLU A 68 13.76 -11.37 -3.76
C GLU A 68 13.44 -9.87 -3.59
N ILE A 69 12.58 -9.57 -2.63
CA ILE A 69 12.13 -8.20 -2.37
C ILE A 69 12.68 -7.73 -1.02
N ASP A 70 13.49 -6.69 -1.07
CA ASP A 70 14.00 -5.98 0.10
C ASP A 70 13.05 -4.85 0.51
N LEU A 71 13.06 -4.52 1.80
CA LEU A 71 12.30 -3.42 2.38
C LEU A 71 13.22 -2.24 2.72
N LYS A 72 12.92 -1.07 2.18
CA LYS A 72 13.50 0.20 2.62
C LYS A 72 12.43 1.05 3.29
N VAL A 73 12.58 1.28 4.59
CA VAL A 73 11.67 2.16 5.34
C VAL A 73 12.04 3.62 5.08
N LEU A 74 11.06 4.43 4.72
CA LEU A 74 11.18 5.87 4.50
C LEU A 74 10.74 6.66 5.73
N SER A 75 9.65 6.22 6.39
CA SER A 75 9.09 6.85 7.57
C SER A 75 8.35 5.83 8.43
N LEU A 76 8.41 6.03 9.75
CA LEU A 76 7.71 5.24 10.75
C LEU A 76 6.94 6.17 11.69
N GLN A 77 5.73 5.77 12.06
CA GLN A 77 4.91 6.54 12.99
C GLN A 77 4.04 5.62 13.84
N ASN A 78 3.81 6.05 15.07
CA ASN A 78 2.83 5.47 15.99
C ASN A 78 1.83 6.57 16.36
N SER A 79 0.58 6.45 15.96
CA SER A 79 -0.49 7.38 16.33
C SER A 79 -1.84 6.66 16.37
N ASP A 80 -2.73 7.11 17.25
CA ASP A 80 -4.13 6.68 17.35
C ASP A 80 -4.36 5.16 17.30
N GLY A 81 -3.49 4.39 17.99
CA GLY A 81 -3.58 2.94 18.06
C GLY A 81 -3.16 2.22 16.77
N GLY A 82 -2.52 2.90 15.83
CA GLY A 82 -1.99 2.33 14.60
C GLY A 82 -0.46 2.46 14.51
N TYR A 83 0.16 1.48 13.87
CA TYR A 83 1.56 1.49 13.47
C TYR A 83 1.64 1.75 11.96
N TYR A 84 2.29 2.84 11.58
CA TYR A 84 2.33 3.29 10.19
C TYR A 84 3.75 3.19 9.64
N ARG A 85 3.87 2.70 8.40
CA ARG A 85 5.13 2.68 7.65
C ARG A 85 4.93 3.26 6.27
N GLU A 86 5.83 4.15 5.88
CA GLU A 86 6.04 4.58 4.49
C GLU A 86 7.29 3.84 3.99
N VAL A 87 7.19 3.14 2.87
CA VAL A 87 8.21 2.18 2.45
C VAL A 87 8.46 2.20 0.94
N LEU A 88 9.66 1.78 0.53
CA LEU A 88 9.93 1.27 -0.80
C LEU A 88 10.18 -0.24 -0.72
N LEU A 89 9.57 -0.99 -1.61
CA LEU A 89 10.02 -2.34 -1.94
C LEU A 89 11.03 -2.25 -3.07
N LEU A 90 12.12 -2.97 -2.92
CA LEU A 90 13.25 -2.96 -3.85
C LEU A 90 13.48 -4.37 -4.37
N ALA A 91 13.74 -4.52 -5.66
CA ALA A 91 14.31 -5.75 -6.20
C ALA A 91 15.73 -5.91 -5.61
N LYS A 92 16.03 -7.07 -5.03
CA LYS A 92 17.23 -7.26 -4.20
C LYS A 92 18.53 -7.16 -4.98
N GLN A 93 18.57 -7.69 -6.22
CA GLN A 93 19.79 -7.78 -7.01
C GLN A 93 20.33 -6.41 -7.42
N ASP A 94 19.46 -5.51 -7.88
CA ASP A 94 19.86 -4.20 -8.39
C ASP A 94 19.38 -3.02 -7.55
N GLN A 95 18.67 -3.30 -6.45
CA GLN A 95 18.10 -2.30 -5.53
C GLN A 95 17.14 -1.32 -6.23
N ARG A 96 16.55 -1.76 -7.34
CA ARG A 96 15.58 -0.98 -8.11
C ARG A 96 14.25 -0.91 -7.37
N PRO A 97 13.67 0.29 -7.20
CA PRO A 97 12.34 0.43 -6.61
C PRO A 97 11.27 -0.24 -7.47
N VAL A 98 10.48 -1.12 -6.86
CA VAL A 98 9.39 -1.87 -7.52
C VAL A 98 8.02 -1.54 -6.94
N GLU A 99 7.97 -0.89 -5.76
CA GLU A 99 6.73 -0.40 -5.15
C GLU A 99 7.04 0.73 -4.18
N TYR A 100 6.16 1.73 -4.15
CA TYR A 100 6.03 2.69 -3.05
C TYR A 100 4.76 2.39 -2.28
N GLY A 101 4.89 2.09 -1.00
CA GLY A 101 3.81 1.68 -0.12
C GLY A 101 3.63 2.60 1.08
N ALA A 102 2.36 2.89 1.40
CA ALA A 102 1.95 3.49 2.65
C ALA A 102 1.03 2.50 3.36
N ILE A 103 1.37 2.10 4.60
CA ILE A 103 0.64 1.08 5.32
C ILE A 103 0.35 1.51 6.77
N ARG A 104 -0.89 1.25 7.22
CA ARG A 104 -1.29 1.22 8.63
C ARG A 104 -1.46 -0.23 9.06
N ILE A 105 -0.85 -0.63 10.17
CA ILE A 105 -0.90 -1.98 10.72
C ILE A 105 -1.57 -1.94 12.10
N CYS A 106 -2.56 -2.79 12.33
CA CYS A 106 -3.27 -2.94 13.59
C CYS A 106 -2.55 -3.97 14.46
N LEU A 107 -1.51 -3.54 15.19
CA LEU A 107 -0.60 -4.41 15.95
C LEU A 107 -1.32 -5.29 16.98
N GLU A 108 -2.45 -4.85 17.51
CA GLU A 108 -3.28 -5.56 18.51
C GLU A 108 -3.82 -6.91 18.00
N HIS A 109 -3.85 -7.12 16.69
CA HIS A 109 -4.34 -8.35 16.07
C HIS A 109 -3.24 -9.36 15.74
N PHE A 110 -2.00 -9.07 16.15
CA PHE A 110 -0.84 -9.95 15.96
C PHE A 110 -0.37 -10.54 17.29
N SER A 111 0.18 -11.76 17.24
CA SER A 111 0.88 -12.35 18.40
C SER A 111 2.11 -11.53 18.77
N GLU A 112 2.56 -11.62 20.02
CA GLU A 112 3.73 -10.88 20.51
C GLU A 112 4.97 -11.06 19.61
N PRO A 113 5.41 -12.29 19.23
CA PRO A 113 6.57 -12.45 18.36
C PRO A 113 6.38 -11.83 16.97
N ALA A 114 5.17 -11.93 16.39
CA ALA A 114 4.88 -11.31 15.09
C ALA A 114 4.88 -9.78 15.19
N ARG A 115 4.35 -9.22 16.29
CA ARG A 115 4.35 -7.80 16.57
C ARG A 115 5.76 -7.23 16.70
N GLU A 116 6.63 -7.89 17.44
CA GLU A 116 8.03 -7.51 17.56
C GLU A 116 8.73 -7.50 16.20
N ALA A 117 8.53 -8.54 15.40
CA ALA A 117 9.07 -8.62 14.05
C ALA A 117 8.51 -7.52 13.13
N ILE A 118 7.23 -7.18 13.24
CA ILE A 118 6.63 -6.06 12.49
C ILE A 118 7.27 -4.74 12.93
N VAL A 119 7.39 -4.49 14.23
CA VAL A 119 7.94 -3.23 14.77
C VAL A 119 9.42 -3.07 14.47
N SER A 120 10.19 -4.17 14.33
CA SER A 120 11.60 -4.13 13.91
C SER A 120 11.77 -3.53 12.50
N ALA A 121 10.71 -3.56 11.69
CA ALA A 121 10.64 -3.00 10.34
C ALA A 121 11.75 -3.49 9.39
N SER A 122 12.25 -4.71 9.61
CA SER A 122 13.34 -5.31 8.84
C SER A 122 12.85 -6.05 7.60
N ASN A 123 11.58 -6.47 7.58
CA ASN A 123 11.00 -7.27 6.49
C ASN A 123 9.66 -6.69 6.01
N PRO A 124 9.29 -6.92 4.73
CA PRO A 124 7.95 -6.62 4.23
C PRO A 124 6.87 -7.34 5.04
N LEU A 125 5.69 -6.73 5.19
CA LEU A 125 4.58 -7.35 5.94
C LEU A 125 4.17 -8.68 5.31
N GLY A 126 4.09 -8.78 3.98
CA GLY A 126 3.76 -10.03 3.29
C GLY A 126 4.68 -11.19 3.66
N GLN A 127 5.99 -10.93 3.76
CA GLN A 127 6.97 -11.94 4.22
C GLN A 127 6.69 -12.36 5.67
N LEU A 128 6.43 -11.41 6.57
CA LEU A 128 6.14 -11.71 7.98
C LEU A 128 4.83 -12.50 8.14
N LEU A 129 3.80 -12.18 7.37
CA LEU A 129 2.55 -12.96 7.36
C LEU A 129 2.81 -14.43 7.00
N HIS A 130 3.67 -14.66 6.01
CA HIS A 130 4.09 -16.01 5.62
C HIS A 130 4.90 -16.69 6.71
N ASP A 131 5.96 -16.05 7.22
CA ASP A 131 6.89 -16.61 8.21
C ASP A 131 6.20 -17.00 9.52
N TYR A 132 5.24 -16.19 9.97
CA TYR A 132 4.43 -16.44 11.16
C TYR A 132 3.14 -17.24 10.87
N GLN A 133 2.98 -17.76 9.64
CA GLN A 133 1.84 -18.57 9.20
C GLN A 133 0.48 -17.89 9.46
N ILE A 134 0.43 -16.57 9.36
CA ILE A 134 -0.80 -15.80 9.55
C ILE A 134 -1.62 -15.87 8.28
N LYS A 135 -2.73 -16.63 8.33
CA LYS A 135 -3.67 -16.69 7.21
C LYS A 135 -4.47 -15.39 7.11
N TYR A 136 -4.47 -14.80 5.95
CA TYR A 136 -5.16 -13.53 5.69
C TYR A 136 -5.99 -13.59 4.41
N LEU A 137 -6.91 -12.62 4.30
CA LEU A 137 -7.67 -12.31 3.10
C LEU A 137 -7.24 -10.91 2.65
N SER A 138 -6.77 -10.79 1.42
CA SER A 138 -6.46 -9.52 0.77
C SER A 138 -7.69 -9.06 -0.02
N ARG A 139 -8.14 -7.83 0.24
CA ARG A 139 -9.33 -7.25 -0.41
C ARG A 139 -8.98 -5.90 -1.05
N PRO A 140 -8.48 -5.89 -2.29
CA PRO A 140 -8.32 -4.65 -3.03
C PRO A 140 -9.67 -3.99 -3.25
N SER A 141 -9.84 -2.80 -2.71
CA SER A 141 -11.14 -2.09 -2.74
C SER A 141 -11.21 -1.03 -3.84
N ARG A 142 -10.06 -0.45 -4.23
CA ARG A 142 -9.97 0.63 -5.21
C ARG A 142 -8.69 0.49 -6.04
N PHE A 143 -8.78 0.87 -7.32
CA PHE A 143 -7.63 1.04 -8.19
C PHE A 143 -7.45 2.50 -8.51
N LEU A 144 -6.21 2.95 -8.58
CA LEU A 144 -5.81 4.34 -8.56
C LEU A 144 -4.95 4.65 -9.78
N ALA A 145 -5.21 5.80 -10.41
CA ALA A 145 -4.28 6.46 -11.32
C ALA A 145 -3.73 7.69 -10.60
N ILE A 146 -2.41 7.78 -10.48
CA ILE A 146 -1.70 8.79 -9.70
C ILE A 146 -0.87 9.64 -10.65
N GLU A 147 -1.10 10.96 -10.68
CA GLU A 147 -0.20 11.89 -11.34
C GLU A 147 1.08 11.99 -10.50
N CYS A 148 2.17 11.44 -11.02
CA CYS A 148 3.44 11.36 -10.29
C CYS A 148 3.92 12.76 -9.89
N ASP A 149 4.03 13.03 -8.59
CA ASP A 149 4.59 14.25 -8.05
C ASP A 149 6.13 14.22 -7.98
N ASN A 150 6.76 15.29 -7.51
CA ASN A 150 8.21 15.35 -7.37
C ASN A 150 8.77 14.33 -6.40
N TYR A 151 8.03 14.02 -5.35
CA TYR A 151 8.46 13.07 -4.33
C TYR A 151 8.49 11.65 -4.87
N ILE A 152 7.38 11.19 -5.43
CA ILE A 152 7.29 9.85 -6.03
C ILE A 152 8.25 9.73 -7.23
N ALA A 153 8.37 10.80 -8.05
CA ALA A 153 9.33 10.84 -9.15
C ALA A 153 10.78 10.64 -8.68
N GLY A 154 11.13 11.25 -7.55
CA GLY A 154 12.44 11.06 -6.93
C GLY A 154 12.65 9.66 -6.38
N LEU A 155 11.62 9.04 -5.80
CA LEU A 155 11.68 7.68 -5.28
C LEU A 155 11.90 6.64 -6.39
N PHE A 156 11.22 6.80 -7.53
CA PHE A 156 11.27 5.87 -8.65
C PHE A 156 12.29 6.21 -9.74
N GLY A 157 12.95 7.36 -9.63
CA GLY A 157 13.87 7.82 -10.68
C GLY A 157 13.17 8.12 -12.01
N CYS A 158 11.92 8.60 -12.00
CA CYS A 158 11.12 8.88 -13.19
C CYS A 158 10.87 10.39 -13.41
N PRO A 159 11.84 11.15 -13.97
CA PRO A 159 11.76 12.61 -14.07
C PRO A 159 10.62 13.12 -14.96
N ASN A 160 10.13 12.29 -15.88
CA ASN A 160 9.03 12.64 -16.80
C ASN A 160 7.65 12.63 -16.13
N ARG A 161 7.56 12.28 -14.85
CA ARG A 161 6.33 12.22 -14.05
C ARG A 161 5.16 11.56 -14.80
N PRO A 162 5.27 10.28 -15.12
CA PRO A 162 4.21 9.55 -15.80
C PRO A 162 2.99 9.39 -14.88
N THR A 163 1.85 9.02 -15.46
CA THR A 163 0.76 8.46 -14.67
C THR A 163 1.17 7.09 -14.15
N LEU A 164 1.16 6.92 -12.84
CA LEU A 164 1.41 5.67 -12.15
C LEU A 164 0.09 5.00 -11.78
N TYR A 165 0.15 3.72 -11.51
CA TYR A 165 -1.03 2.97 -11.07
C TYR A 165 -0.78 2.33 -9.71
N GLY A 166 -1.85 2.22 -8.94
CA GLY A 166 -1.81 1.65 -7.61
C GLY A 166 -3.14 1.05 -7.20
N ARG A 167 -3.17 0.53 -5.98
CA ARG A 167 -4.41 0.06 -5.37
C ARG A 167 -4.48 0.44 -3.89
N HIS A 168 -5.69 0.59 -3.41
CA HIS A 168 -6.00 0.56 -1.99
C HIS A 168 -6.43 -0.85 -1.62
N ASN A 169 -5.78 -1.42 -0.64
CA ASN A 169 -5.96 -2.81 -0.23
C ASN A 169 -6.14 -2.91 1.28
N THR A 170 -6.98 -3.83 1.72
CA THR A 170 -7.18 -4.13 3.13
C THR A 170 -6.90 -5.60 3.39
N LEU A 171 -6.12 -5.89 4.43
CA LEU A 171 -5.84 -7.25 4.88
C LEU A 171 -6.67 -7.59 6.12
N TYR A 172 -7.32 -8.72 6.09
CA TYR A 172 -8.09 -9.27 7.20
C TYR A 172 -7.52 -10.61 7.64
N ASN A 173 -7.53 -10.89 8.93
CA ASN A 173 -7.23 -12.21 9.43
C ASN A 173 -8.29 -13.20 8.94
N ALA A 174 -7.89 -14.26 8.23
CA ALA A 174 -8.82 -15.21 7.62
C ALA A 174 -9.63 -16.00 8.63
N LYS A 175 -9.16 -16.14 9.88
CA LYS A 175 -9.81 -16.90 10.94
C LYS A 175 -10.76 -16.05 11.78
N SER A 176 -10.29 -14.88 12.21
CA SER A 176 -11.06 -13.99 13.12
C SER A 176 -11.85 -12.91 12.40
N GLY A 177 -11.52 -12.61 11.13
CA GLY A 177 -12.05 -11.47 10.41
C GLY A 177 -11.47 -10.11 10.87
N ALA A 178 -10.52 -10.11 11.81
CA ALA A 178 -9.92 -8.88 12.32
C ALA A 178 -9.17 -8.12 11.22
N HIS A 179 -9.23 -6.80 11.26
CA HIS A 179 -8.55 -5.89 10.36
C HIS A 179 -7.04 -5.86 10.68
N LEU A 180 -6.20 -6.40 9.80
CA LEU A 180 -4.75 -6.48 10.02
C LEU A 180 -4.01 -5.26 9.52
N ALA A 181 -4.34 -4.78 8.33
CA ALA A 181 -3.67 -3.63 7.73
C ALA A 181 -4.51 -2.97 6.64
N GLU A 182 -4.25 -1.68 6.44
CA GLU A 182 -4.71 -0.85 5.32
C GLU A 182 -3.51 -0.34 4.54
N ILE A 183 -3.54 -0.43 3.22
CA ILE A 183 -2.36 -0.22 2.38
C ILE A 183 -2.74 0.54 1.12
N VAL A 184 -1.94 1.55 0.78
CA VAL A 184 -1.88 2.11 -0.58
C VAL A 184 -0.57 1.64 -1.20
N GLU A 185 -0.67 0.93 -2.31
CA GLU A 185 0.45 0.35 -3.07
C GLU A 185 0.52 1.03 -4.44
N ILE A 186 1.67 1.63 -4.79
CA ILE A 186 1.88 2.36 -6.04
C ILE A 186 3.09 1.74 -6.76
N LEU A 187 2.92 1.40 -8.04
CA LEU A 187 3.95 0.75 -8.83
C LEU A 187 4.60 1.74 -9.82
N PRO A 188 5.93 1.65 -10.03
CA PRO A 188 6.62 2.40 -11.08
C PRO A 188 6.26 1.86 -12.47
N LEU A 189 6.55 2.67 -13.49
CA LEU A 189 6.68 2.18 -14.87
C LEU A 189 8.04 1.49 -15.00
N ASN A 190 8.04 0.20 -15.28
CA ASN A 190 9.26 -0.57 -15.60
C ASN A 190 9.49 -0.60 -17.09
#